data_ab1ae1b1001e74d0ffd29721661d40eb
#
_entry.id   ab1ae1b1001e74d0ffd29721661d40eb
#
_cell.length_a   1.000
_cell.length_b   1.000
_cell.length_c   1.000
_cell.angle_alpha   90.00
_cell.angle_beta   90.00
_cell.angle_gamma   90.00
#
_symmetry.space_group_name_H-M   'P 1'
#
loop_
_entity.id
_entity.type
_entity.pdbx_description
1 polymer ?
#
loop_
_entity_poly.entity_id
_entity_poly.type
_entity_poly.pdbx_seq_one_letter_code
_entity_poly.pdbx_strand_id
1 'polypeptide(L)'
;MTGIADRPERFACFITGTDTGVGKTHATATLLHALHGAGYSTVGMKPIAAGGEWLDDQWQNDDVDQLRAAGSVIVPQEEMCPFFFRTPVSPHLAAALEGARITPEPIRDAFESLRQHAEAVVVEGVGGFIVPLDMGAARWNTADLAVMLDLPVIMVVGIRLGCLSHAMVTAEAIRARGLRLAGWIANRIDPDMLLPSENIVTLQDALEVPLRRLAQVRRLSVRVEAEGQGAVGGADFGVCRRGIGAGEV
;
A
#
# COMPACT_ATOMS: atom_id res chain seq x y z
N MET A 1 15.46 38.11 5.78
CA MET A 1 15.30 37.16 4.64
C MET A 1 15.10 35.78 5.26
N THR A 2 13.87 35.40 5.49
CA THR A 2 13.47 34.11 6.05
C THR A 2 13.62 33.09 4.93
N GLY A 3 14.52 32.12 5.14
CA GLY A 3 14.72 31.03 4.21
C GLY A 3 13.42 30.32 3.90
N ILE A 4 13.16 30.13 2.60
CA ILE A 4 12.14 29.20 2.09
C ILE A 4 12.62 27.85 2.59
N ALA A 5 11.95 27.30 3.63
CA ALA A 5 12.12 25.94 4.02
C ALA A 5 11.78 25.10 2.77
N ASP A 6 12.73 24.27 2.35
CA ASP A 6 12.58 23.33 1.25
C ASP A 6 11.29 22.52 1.51
N ARG A 7 10.23 22.81 0.76
CA ARG A 7 8.97 22.06 0.90
C ARG A 7 9.27 20.62 0.49
N PRO A 8 8.88 19.63 1.30
CA PRO A 8 9.08 18.24 0.92
C PRO A 8 8.40 17.98 -0.43
N GLU A 9 9.11 17.29 -1.33
CA GLU A 9 8.53 16.82 -2.59
C GLU A 9 7.25 16.03 -2.32
N ARG A 10 6.23 16.22 -3.14
CA ARG A 10 4.96 15.50 -3.01
C ARG A 10 5.21 13.99 -3.11
N PHE A 11 4.67 13.25 -2.16
CA PHE A 11 4.80 11.80 -2.08
C PHE A 11 3.52 11.12 -2.54
N ALA A 12 3.62 10.07 -3.34
CA ALA A 12 2.50 9.15 -3.56
C ALA A 12 3.01 7.73 -3.78
N CYS A 13 2.25 6.73 -3.32
CA CYS A 13 2.53 5.32 -3.59
C CYS A 13 1.24 4.50 -3.65
N PHE A 14 1.34 3.34 -4.30
CA PHE A 14 0.27 2.34 -4.37
C PHE A 14 0.60 1.16 -3.46
N ILE A 15 -0.27 0.86 -2.51
CA ILE A 15 -0.15 -0.31 -1.62
C ILE A 15 -0.93 -1.46 -2.23
N THR A 16 -0.23 -2.53 -2.58
CA THR A 16 -0.86 -3.80 -2.94
C THR A 16 -0.58 -4.88 -1.90
N GLY A 17 -1.27 -5.99 -1.98
CA GLY A 17 -1.01 -7.18 -1.17
C GLY A 17 -0.79 -8.41 -2.01
N THR A 18 -0.16 -9.41 -1.43
CA THR A 18 -0.08 -10.74 -2.04
C THR A 18 -1.42 -11.48 -1.98
N ASP A 19 -2.36 -11.01 -1.14
CA ASP A 19 -3.69 -11.60 -0.97
C ASP A 19 -4.62 -10.63 -0.21
N THR A 20 -5.89 -11.04 -0.04
CA THR A 20 -6.82 -10.45 0.94
C THR A 20 -6.39 -10.81 2.36
N GLY A 21 -6.63 -9.91 3.33
CA GLY A 21 -6.32 -10.19 4.75
C GLY A 21 -4.83 -10.18 5.11
N VAL A 22 -3.93 -9.77 4.20
CA VAL A 22 -2.48 -9.69 4.51
C VAL A 22 -2.10 -8.44 5.33
N GLY A 23 -3.07 -7.57 5.65
CA GLY A 23 -2.87 -6.38 6.48
C GLY A 23 -2.47 -5.13 5.70
N LYS A 24 -2.97 -4.98 4.47
CA LYS A 24 -2.76 -3.74 3.67
C LYS A 24 -3.16 -2.50 4.43
N THR A 25 -4.36 -2.47 5.00
CA THR A 25 -4.93 -1.31 5.69
C THR A 25 -4.11 -0.91 6.90
N HIS A 26 -3.63 -1.90 7.69
CA HIS A 26 -2.71 -1.64 8.79
C HIS A 26 -1.36 -1.07 8.30
N ALA A 27 -0.83 -1.59 7.19
CA ALA A 27 0.40 -1.09 6.58
C ALA A 27 0.23 0.34 6.05
N THR A 28 -0.89 0.61 5.37
CA THR A 28 -1.26 1.93 4.84
C THR A 28 -1.39 2.95 5.97
N ALA A 29 -2.17 2.64 7.00
CA ALA A 29 -2.33 3.51 8.17
C ALA A 29 -0.99 3.80 8.87
N THR A 30 -0.15 2.77 9.03
CA THR A 30 1.19 2.94 9.62
C THR A 30 2.08 3.85 8.78
N LEU A 31 2.02 3.74 7.45
CA LEU A 31 2.77 4.60 6.54
C LEU A 31 2.26 6.04 6.58
N LEU A 32 0.94 6.27 6.63
CA LEU A 32 0.36 7.61 6.78
C LEU A 32 0.84 8.29 8.06
N HIS A 33 0.82 7.58 9.20
CA HIS A 33 1.37 8.11 10.46
C HIS A 33 2.86 8.41 10.39
N ALA A 34 3.65 7.56 9.70
CA ALA A 34 5.09 7.79 9.55
C ALA A 34 5.38 9.02 8.67
N LEU A 35 4.65 9.21 7.59
CA LEU A 35 4.74 10.36 6.71
C LEU A 35 4.31 11.63 7.44
N HIS A 36 3.23 11.58 8.22
CA HIS A 36 2.81 12.71 9.05
C HIS A 36 3.87 13.07 10.09
N GLY A 37 4.45 12.07 10.76
CA GLY A 37 5.58 12.28 11.69
C GLY A 37 6.85 12.83 11.04
N ALA A 38 7.01 12.69 9.72
CA ALA A 38 8.06 13.29 8.91
C ALA A 38 7.72 14.70 8.39
N GLY A 39 6.54 15.23 8.75
CA GLY A 39 6.13 16.61 8.45
C GLY A 39 5.23 16.76 7.22
N TYR A 40 4.78 15.65 6.59
CA TYR A 40 3.84 15.73 5.48
C TYR A 40 2.40 15.89 5.95
N SER A 41 1.60 16.66 5.24
CA SER A 41 0.15 16.53 5.28
C SER A 41 -0.24 15.26 4.51
N THR A 42 -1.03 14.36 5.14
CA THR A 42 -1.25 13.00 4.64
C THR A 42 -2.72 12.68 4.44
N VAL A 43 -3.03 11.93 3.38
CA VAL A 43 -4.35 11.35 3.13
C VAL A 43 -4.22 9.94 2.59
N GLY A 44 -5.09 9.05 3.07
CA GLY A 44 -5.27 7.70 2.52
C GLY A 44 -6.37 7.69 1.47
N MET A 45 -6.19 6.90 0.43
CA MET A 45 -7.20 6.63 -0.59
C MET A 45 -7.48 5.13 -0.67
N LYS A 46 -8.74 4.74 -0.56
CA LYS A 46 -9.24 3.39 -0.84
C LYS A 46 -10.16 3.47 -2.05
N PRO A 47 -9.64 3.37 -3.28
CA PRO A 47 -10.45 3.62 -4.49
C PRO A 47 -11.71 2.78 -4.58
N ILE A 48 -11.65 1.56 -4.04
CA ILE A 48 -12.76 0.61 -4.07
C ILE A 48 -12.83 -0.09 -2.71
N ALA A 49 -13.99 0.00 -2.06
CA ALA A 49 -14.31 -0.75 -0.85
C ALA A 49 -15.58 -1.59 -1.07
N ALA A 50 -15.60 -2.80 -0.54
CA ALA A 50 -16.75 -3.69 -0.54
C ALA A 50 -16.96 -4.24 0.88
N GLY A 51 -18.21 -4.44 1.29
CA GLY A 51 -18.58 -4.83 2.65
C GLY A 51 -18.79 -3.63 3.56
N GLY A 52 -19.66 -2.70 3.12
CA GLY A 52 -20.11 -1.61 3.98
C GLY A 52 -21.14 -2.09 5.00
N GLU A 53 -21.07 -1.58 6.21
CA GLU A 53 -22.04 -1.78 7.29
C GLU A 53 -22.79 -0.49 7.57
N TRP A 54 -24.09 -0.60 7.90
CA TRP A 54 -24.89 0.56 8.28
C TRP A 54 -24.79 0.78 9.79
N LEU A 55 -24.02 1.80 10.18
CA LEU A 55 -23.78 2.15 11.60
C LEU A 55 -23.94 3.67 11.76
N ASP A 56 -24.57 4.10 12.87
CA ASP A 56 -24.73 5.52 13.22
C ASP A 56 -25.31 6.36 12.07
N ASP A 57 -26.37 5.85 11.43
CA ASP A 57 -27.08 6.50 10.31
C ASP A 57 -26.22 6.78 9.06
N GLN A 58 -25.12 6.05 8.88
CA GLN A 58 -24.25 6.15 7.71
C GLN A 58 -23.66 4.79 7.31
N TRP A 59 -23.28 4.66 6.05
CA TRP A 59 -22.52 3.51 5.57
C TRP A 59 -21.04 3.67 5.95
N GLN A 60 -20.50 2.69 6.65
CA GLN A 60 -19.11 2.64 7.10
C GLN A 60 -18.39 1.42 6.53
N ASN A 61 -17.07 1.51 6.43
CA ASN A 61 -16.21 0.38 6.07
C ASN A 61 -14.89 0.51 6.83
N ASP A 62 -14.52 -0.55 7.52
CA ASP A 62 -13.35 -0.57 8.40
C ASP A 62 -12.06 -0.09 7.74
N ASP A 63 -11.81 -0.47 6.47
CA ASP A 63 -10.62 -0.04 5.75
C ASP A 63 -10.64 1.48 5.53
N VAL A 64 -11.76 2.03 5.04
CA VAL A 64 -11.91 3.47 4.77
C VAL A 64 -11.79 4.29 6.05
N ASP A 65 -12.41 3.82 7.13
CA ASP A 65 -12.42 4.52 8.42
C ASP A 65 -11.04 4.50 9.08
N GLN A 66 -10.30 3.38 8.99
CA GLN A 66 -8.91 3.31 9.43
C GLN A 66 -7.99 4.25 8.64
N LEU A 67 -8.15 4.35 7.33
CA LEU A 67 -7.37 5.28 6.51
C LEU A 67 -7.73 6.73 6.83
N ARG A 68 -9.02 7.04 7.03
CA ARG A 68 -9.48 8.37 7.44
C ARG A 68 -8.87 8.78 8.78
N ALA A 69 -8.90 7.89 9.76
CA ALA A 69 -8.34 8.14 11.08
C ALA A 69 -6.81 8.30 11.09
N ALA A 70 -6.11 7.65 10.14
CA ALA A 70 -4.66 7.71 10.01
C ALA A 70 -4.15 8.91 9.22
N GLY A 71 -5.00 9.52 8.37
CA GLY A 71 -4.67 10.73 7.63
C GLY A 71 -4.66 11.96 8.51
N SER A 72 -3.90 12.98 8.12
CA SER A 72 -3.88 14.29 8.80
C SER A 72 -4.77 15.33 8.12
N VAL A 73 -5.25 15.04 6.91
CA VAL A 73 -6.14 15.90 6.14
C VAL A 73 -7.52 15.25 6.09
N ILE A 74 -8.55 16.04 6.43
CA ILE A 74 -9.95 15.60 6.37
C ILE A 74 -10.49 15.95 4.97
N VAL A 75 -10.99 14.95 4.28
CA VAL A 75 -11.60 15.07 2.95
C VAL A 75 -12.94 14.32 2.91
N PRO A 76 -13.83 14.62 1.95
CA PRO A 76 -15.05 13.86 1.74
C PRO A 76 -14.80 12.38 1.49
N GLN A 77 -15.73 11.52 1.91
CA GLN A 77 -15.59 10.06 1.74
C GLN A 77 -15.53 9.66 0.27
N GLU A 78 -16.29 10.31 -0.57
CA GLU A 78 -16.35 10.07 -2.02
C GLU A 78 -15.02 10.36 -2.72
N GLU A 79 -14.18 11.24 -2.18
CA GLU A 79 -12.83 11.47 -2.67
C GLU A 79 -11.86 10.39 -2.18
N MET A 80 -12.04 9.91 -0.94
CA MET A 80 -11.22 8.80 -0.43
C MET A 80 -11.60 7.47 -1.06
N CYS A 81 -12.91 7.25 -1.30
CA CYS A 81 -13.45 5.99 -1.77
C CYS A 81 -14.56 6.22 -2.80
N PRO A 82 -14.20 6.51 -4.07
CA PRO A 82 -15.19 6.76 -5.13
C PRO A 82 -16.09 5.57 -5.45
N PHE A 83 -15.67 4.35 -5.13
CA PHE A 83 -16.51 3.15 -5.29
C PHE A 83 -16.68 2.44 -3.95
N PHE A 84 -17.77 2.74 -3.29
CA PHE A 84 -18.16 2.15 -2.02
C PHE A 84 -19.33 1.20 -2.22
N PHE A 85 -19.13 -0.10 -1.94
CA PHE A 85 -20.16 -1.13 -2.07
C PHE A 85 -20.52 -1.74 -0.73
N ARG A 86 -21.82 -2.03 -0.55
CA ARG A 86 -22.37 -2.62 0.67
C ARG A 86 -22.07 -4.11 0.76
N THR A 87 -22.12 -4.79 -0.39
CA THR A 87 -22.02 -6.25 -0.44
C THR A 87 -20.58 -6.72 -0.28
N PRO A 88 -20.24 -7.60 0.71
CA PRO A 88 -18.88 -8.06 0.99
C PRO A 88 -18.44 -9.19 0.05
N VAL A 89 -18.27 -8.87 -1.23
CA VAL A 89 -17.82 -9.80 -2.27
C VAL A 89 -16.74 -9.13 -3.13
N SER A 90 -16.22 -9.86 -4.12
CA SER A 90 -15.22 -9.29 -5.05
C SER A 90 -15.74 -8.02 -5.73
N PRO A 91 -14.90 -7.01 -6.00
CA PRO A 91 -15.32 -5.69 -6.46
C PRO A 91 -16.28 -5.69 -7.66
N HIS A 92 -15.94 -6.42 -8.72
CA HIS A 92 -16.77 -6.51 -9.93
C HIS A 92 -18.15 -7.15 -9.68
N LEU A 93 -18.21 -8.09 -8.70
CA LEU A 93 -19.49 -8.72 -8.32
C LEU A 93 -20.32 -7.77 -7.46
N ALA A 94 -19.70 -7.06 -6.52
CA ALA A 94 -20.37 -6.06 -5.71
C ALA A 94 -20.98 -4.97 -6.59
N ALA A 95 -20.20 -4.45 -7.55
CA ALA A 95 -20.67 -3.47 -8.52
C ALA A 95 -21.85 -3.99 -9.34
N ALA A 96 -21.77 -5.22 -9.86
CA ALA A 96 -22.86 -5.83 -10.64
C ALA A 96 -24.14 -6.03 -9.81
N LEU A 97 -24.03 -6.47 -8.56
CA LEU A 97 -25.17 -6.65 -7.65
C LEU A 97 -25.85 -5.32 -7.29
N GLU A 98 -25.10 -4.24 -7.24
CA GLU A 98 -25.60 -2.90 -6.92
C GLU A 98 -25.91 -2.06 -8.17
N GLY A 99 -25.89 -2.66 -9.38
CA GLY A 99 -26.22 -1.99 -10.63
C GLY A 99 -25.23 -0.92 -11.07
N ALA A 100 -24.00 -0.98 -10.54
CA ALA A 100 -22.91 -0.05 -10.81
C ALA A 100 -21.83 -0.68 -11.72
N ARG A 101 -20.93 0.17 -12.21
CA ARG A 101 -19.71 -0.25 -12.91
C ARG A 101 -18.53 0.51 -12.36
N ILE A 102 -17.43 -0.19 -12.11
CA ILE A 102 -16.18 0.44 -11.69
C ILE A 102 -15.47 0.91 -12.97
N THR A 103 -15.28 2.23 -13.11
CA THR A 103 -14.58 2.84 -14.24
C THR A 103 -13.36 3.63 -13.76
N PRO A 104 -12.35 3.86 -14.63
CA PRO A 104 -11.11 4.54 -14.25
C PRO A 104 -11.28 6.01 -13.86
N GLU A 105 -12.19 6.72 -14.53
CA GLU A 105 -12.30 8.17 -14.46
C GLU A 105 -12.57 8.69 -13.02
N PRO A 106 -13.59 8.20 -12.28
CA PRO A 106 -13.84 8.67 -10.92
C PRO A 106 -12.65 8.45 -9.97
N ILE A 107 -11.89 7.36 -10.18
CA ILE A 107 -10.72 7.07 -9.34
C ILE A 107 -9.59 8.05 -9.64
N ARG A 108 -9.32 8.33 -10.91
CA ARG A 108 -8.30 9.28 -11.32
C ARG A 108 -8.63 10.68 -10.83
N ASP A 109 -9.88 11.13 -11.02
CA ASP A 109 -10.32 12.47 -10.65
C ASP A 109 -10.24 12.66 -9.12
N ALA A 110 -10.65 11.65 -8.34
CA ALA A 110 -10.52 11.64 -6.89
C ALA A 110 -9.04 11.67 -6.44
N PHE A 111 -8.17 10.89 -7.08
CA PHE A 111 -6.73 10.90 -6.78
C PHE A 111 -6.10 12.27 -7.05
N GLU A 112 -6.41 12.90 -8.18
CA GLU A 112 -5.90 14.24 -8.50
C GLU A 112 -6.45 15.30 -7.53
N SER A 113 -7.70 15.19 -7.08
CA SER A 113 -8.26 16.04 -6.03
C SER A 113 -7.48 15.89 -4.71
N LEU A 114 -7.28 14.64 -4.25
CA LEU A 114 -6.53 14.37 -3.02
C LEU A 114 -5.09 14.92 -3.07
N ARG A 115 -4.45 14.86 -4.24
CA ARG A 115 -3.12 15.46 -4.43
C ARG A 115 -3.10 16.99 -4.30
N GLN A 116 -4.23 17.66 -4.44
CA GLN A 116 -4.31 19.10 -4.20
C GLN A 116 -4.44 19.42 -2.71
N HIS A 117 -5.02 18.51 -1.92
CA HIS A 117 -5.28 18.69 -0.50
C HIS A 117 -4.12 18.25 0.40
N ALA A 118 -3.32 17.26 -0.03
CA ALA A 118 -2.25 16.68 0.79
C ALA A 118 -0.92 16.59 0.03
N GLU A 119 0.18 16.68 0.79
CA GLU A 119 1.55 16.50 0.26
C GLU A 119 1.89 15.01 0.07
N ALA A 120 1.23 14.13 0.83
CA ALA A 120 1.42 12.69 0.72
C ALA A 120 0.07 11.97 0.54
N VAL A 121 -0.06 11.21 -0.55
CA VAL A 121 -1.24 10.38 -0.84
C VAL A 121 -0.83 8.91 -0.88
N VAL A 122 -1.43 8.08 -0.04
CA VAL A 122 -1.20 6.64 -0.03
C VAL A 122 -2.45 5.95 -0.55
N VAL A 123 -2.35 5.32 -1.72
CA VAL A 123 -3.46 4.63 -2.38
C VAL A 123 -3.43 3.15 -2.01
N GLU A 124 -4.48 2.64 -1.40
CA GLU A 124 -4.62 1.23 -1.06
C GLU A 124 -5.47 0.48 -2.08
N GLY A 125 -4.88 -0.54 -2.72
CA GLY A 125 -5.59 -1.47 -3.59
C GLY A 125 -6.53 -2.41 -2.82
N VAL A 126 -7.41 -3.10 -3.55
CA VAL A 126 -8.34 -4.10 -3.01
C VAL A 126 -7.85 -5.51 -3.33
N GLY A 127 -7.86 -6.41 -2.34
CA GLY A 127 -7.40 -7.80 -2.50
C GLY A 127 -5.91 -7.91 -2.85
N GLY A 128 -5.59 -8.74 -3.86
CA GLY A 128 -4.22 -8.87 -4.40
C GLY A 128 -3.90 -7.87 -5.50
N PHE A 129 -2.79 -8.13 -6.23
CA PHE A 129 -2.36 -7.22 -7.31
C PHE A 129 -3.19 -7.34 -8.58
N ILE A 130 -3.71 -8.52 -8.91
CA ILE A 130 -4.56 -8.75 -10.10
C ILE A 130 -5.95 -9.21 -9.63
N VAL A 131 -6.84 -8.24 -9.36
CA VAL A 131 -8.22 -8.48 -8.97
C VAL A 131 -9.14 -7.86 -10.01
N PRO A 132 -10.11 -8.61 -10.58
CA PRO A 132 -11.06 -8.06 -11.55
C PRO A 132 -11.86 -6.89 -10.98
N LEU A 133 -11.93 -5.78 -11.72
CA LEU A 133 -12.75 -4.62 -11.42
C LEU A 133 -13.94 -4.49 -12.38
N ASP A 134 -13.74 -4.87 -13.66
CA ASP A 134 -14.80 -5.07 -14.64
C ASP A 134 -14.46 -6.27 -15.53
N MET A 135 -15.42 -7.16 -15.72
CA MET A 135 -15.31 -8.33 -16.60
C MET A 135 -16.11 -8.17 -17.90
N GLY A 136 -16.76 -7.01 -18.09
CA GLY A 136 -17.48 -6.65 -19.31
C GLY A 136 -16.56 -6.21 -20.45
N ALA A 137 -16.94 -5.15 -21.16
CA ALA A 137 -16.21 -4.67 -22.33
C ALA A 137 -14.80 -4.10 -22.00
N ALA A 138 -14.63 -3.47 -20.84
CA ALA A 138 -13.37 -2.86 -20.45
C ALA A 138 -12.32 -3.87 -19.97
N ARG A 139 -12.74 -4.94 -19.29
CA ARG A 139 -11.90 -6.03 -18.75
C ARG A 139 -10.65 -5.55 -18.03
N TRP A 140 -10.82 -4.66 -17.06
CA TRP A 140 -9.69 -4.14 -16.28
C TRP A 140 -9.67 -4.67 -14.84
N ASN A 141 -8.51 -4.51 -14.20
CA ASN A 141 -8.22 -5.08 -12.89
C ASN A 141 -7.37 -4.11 -12.05
N THR A 142 -7.05 -4.47 -10.82
CA THR A 142 -6.25 -3.64 -9.90
C THR A 142 -4.83 -3.36 -10.40
N ALA A 143 -4.24 -4.21 -11.23
CA ALA A 143 -2.94 -3.92 -11.84
C ALA A 143 -3.07 -2.81 -12.90
N ASP A 144 -4.16 -2.79 -13.68
CA ASP A 144 -4.44 -1.72 -14.64
C ASP A 144 -4.70 -0.39 -13.91
N LEU A 145 -5.35 -0.44 -12.74
CA LEU A 145 -5.50 0.71 -11.85
C LEU A 145 -4.14 1.25 -11.38
N ALA A 146 -3.24 0.38 -10.94
CA ALA A 146 -1.91 0.79 -10.51
C ALA A 146 -1.10 1.41 -11.66
N VAL A 147 -1.21 0.85 -12.87
CA VAL A 147 -0.59 1.40 -14.10
C VAL A 147 -1.18 2.78 -14.44
N MET A 148 -2.50 2.93 -14.37
CA MET A 148 -3.18 4.21 -14.65
C MET A 148 -2.70 5.34 -13.71
N LEU A 149 -2.48 5.03 -12.45
CA LEU A 149 -2.00 6.00 -11.47
C LEU A 149 -0.50 6.26 -11.55
N ASP A 150 0.26 5.38 -12.23
CA ASP A 150 1.71 5.45 -12.42
C ASP A 150 2.49 5.71 -11.12
N LEU A 151 2.15 4.96 -10.08
CA LEU A 151 2.72 5.12 -8.75
C LEU A 151 3.73 4.02 -8.43
N PRO A 152 4.80 4.34 -7.67
CA PRO A 152 5.65 3.32 -7.09
C PRO A 152 4.82 2.39 -6.18
N VAL A 153 5.03 1.09 -6.34
CA VAL A 153 4.27 0.05 -5.63
C VAL A 153 5.00 -0.41 -4.38
N ILE A 154 4.30 -0.47 -3.26
CA ILE A 154 4.74 -1.16 -2.04
C ILE A 154 3.86 -2.40 -1.86
N MET A 155 4.51 -3.57 -1.76
CA MET A 155 3.83 -4.85 -1.63
C MET A 155 3.76 -5.31 -0.17
N VAL A 156 2.57 -5.59 0.34
CA VAL A 156 2.37 -6.18 1.66
C VAL A 156 2.29 -7.71 1.53
N VAL A 157 3.18 -8.40 2.21
CA VAL A 157 3.27 -9.86 2.23
C VAL A 157 2.81 -10.37 3.59
N GLY A 158 1.72 -11.14 3.61
CA GLY A 158 1.30 -11.88 4.79
C GLY A 158 2.23 -13.07 5.01
N ILE A 159 3.00 -13.05 6.09
CA ILE A 159 3.96 -14.10 6.43
C ILE A 159 3.21 -15.30 7.00
N ARG A 160 3.00 -16.29 6.16
CA ARG A 160 2.41 -17.60 6.41
C ARG A 160 2.97 -18.61 5.41
N LEU A 161 2.74 -19.90 5.61
CA LEU A 161 3.18 -20.91 4.65
C LEU A 161 2.56 -20.64 3.26
N GLY A 162 3.38 -20.67 2.20
CA GLY A 162 3.02 -20.28 0.83
C GLY A 162 3.36 -18.84 0.47
N CYS A 163 3.75 -17.99 1.42
CA CYS A 163 4.05 -16.57 1.18
C CYS A 163 5.20 -16.34 0.17
N LEU A 164 6.16 -17.26 0.09
CA LEU A 164 7.27 -17.16 -0.87
C LEU A 164 6.75 -17.13 -2.32
N SER A 165 5.93 -18.12 -2.68
CA SER A 165 5.34 -18.20 -4.03
C SER A 165 4.47 -16.99 -4.33
N HIS A 166 3.57 -16.61 -3.41
CA HIS A 166 2.67 -15.48 -3.60
C HIS A 166 3.43 -14.17 -3.78
N ALA A 167 4.49 -13.94 -2.99
CA ALA A 167 5.29 -12.73 -3.08
C ALA A 167 6.09 -12.65 -4.39
N MET A 168 6.74 -13.74 -4.80
CA MET A 168 7.53 -13.79 -6.04
C MET A 168 6.65 -13.56 -7.27
N VAL A 169 5.51 -14.27 -7.38
CA VAL A 169 4.57 -14.11 -8.51
C VAL A 169 3.99 -12.69 -8.53
N THR A 170 3.66 -12.13 -7.37
CA THR A 170 3.15 -10.75 -7.30
C THR A 170 4.21 -9.75 -7.73
N ALA A 171 5.46 -9.90 -7.28
CA ALA A 171 6.55 -9.02 -7.67
C ALA A 171 6.87 -9.12 -9.17
N GLU A 172 6.85 -10.32 -9.73
CA GLU A 172 6.99 -10.54 -11.17
C GLU A 172 5.86 -9.86 -11.95
N ALA A 173 4.61 -10.02 -11.52
CA ALA A 173 3.45 -9.37 -12.13
C ALA A 173 3.54 -7.84 -12.09
N ILE A 174 4.02 -7.25 -10.99
CA ILE A 174 4.23 -5.79 -10.87
C ILE A 174 5.26 -5.33 -11.90
N ARG A 175 6.41 -6.01 -11.98
CA ARG A 175 7.49 -5.68 -12.92
C ARG A 175 7.06 -5.87 -14.39
N ALA A 176 6.31 -6.93 -14.68
CA ALA A 176 5.79 -7.21 -16.04
C ALA A 176 4.80 -6.13 -16.52
N ARG A 177 4.19 -5.36 -15.63
CA ARG A 177 3.35 -4.20 -15.96
C ARG A 177 4.14 -2.89 -16.11
N GLY A 178 5.47 -2.94 -16.05
CA GLY A 178 6.35 -1.76 -16.13
C GLY A 178 6.37 -0.92 -14.85
N LEU A 179 5.76 -1.38 -13.76
CA LEU A 179 5.69 -0.66 -12.49
C LEU A 179 6.96 -0.90 -11.65
N ARG A 180 7.36 0.13 -10.92
CA ARG A 180 8.45 0.05 -9.97
C ARG A 180 7.97 -0.55 -8.65
N LEU A 181 8.46 -1.74 -8.29
CA LEU A 181 8.35 -2.27 -6.94
C LEU A 181 9.34 -1.50 -6.04
N ALA A 182 8.84 -0.50 -5.31
CA ALA A 182 9.66 0.40 -4.49
C ALA A 182 10.07 -0.20 -3.14
N GLY A 183 9.38 -1.24 -2.70
CA GLY A 183 9.66 -1.94 -1.46
C GLY A 183 8.56 -2.93 -1.11
N TRP A 184 8.76 -3.64 -0.01
CA TRP A 184 7.76 -4.54 0.50
C TRP A 184 7.70 -4.52 2.04
N ILE A 185 6.59 -4.99 2.59
CA ILE A 185 6.32 -5.03 4.03
C ILE A 185 6.03 -6.47 4.41
N ALA A 186 6.79 -7.01 5.36
CA ALA A 186 6.52 -8.31 5.97
C ALA A 186 5.54 -8.13 7.14
N ASN A 187 4.35 -8.68 7.02
CA ASN A 187 3.35 -8.71 8.08
C ASN A 187 3.15 -10.15 8.57
N ARG A 188 3.46 -10.43 9.82
CA ARG A 188 3.25 -11.76 10.44
C ARG A 188 1.78 -11.91 10.78
N ILE A 189 1.05 -12.68 9.95
CA ILE A 189 -0.39 -12.94 10.09
C ILE A 189 -0.70 -14.32 10.65
N ASP A 190 0.28 -15.22 10.67
CA ASP A 190 0.17 -16.56 11.21
C ASP A 190 1.12 -16.71 12.40
N PRO A 191 0.58 -16.75 13.63
CA PRO A 191 1.39 -16.87 14.85
C PRO A 191 2.06 -18.25 14.99
N ASP A 192 1.52 -19.29 14.35
CA ASP A 192 1.98 -20.66 14.45
C ASP A 192 2.93 -21.05 13.31
N MET A 193 3.23 -20.15 12.40
CA MET A 193 4.14 -20.41 11.29
C MET A 193 5.54 -20.76 11.79
N LEU A 194 6.05 -21.90 11.35
CA LEU A 194 7.43 -22.29 11.57
C LEU A 194 8.39 -21.47 10.71
N LEU A 195 9.52 -21.05 11.28
CA LEU A 195 10.61 -20.37 10.59
C LEU A 195 10.18 -19.10 9.81
N PRO A 196 9.36 -18.19 10.40
CA PRO A 196 8.92 -16.99 9.70
C PRO A 196 10.07 -16.02 9.37
N SER A 197 11.11 -16.00 10.19
CA SER A 197 12.28 -15.13 9.97
C SER A 197 13.11 -15.59 8.77
N GLU A 198 13.27 -16.88 8.58
CA GLU A 198 13.98 -17.50 7.47
C GLU A 198 13.24 -17.27 6.14
N ASN A 199 11.91 -17.36 6.15
CA ASN A 199 11.09 -17.00 4.99
C ASN A 199 11.23 -15.51 4.63
N ILE A 200 11.30 -14.61 5.63
CA ILE A 200 11.54 -13.18 5.39
C ILE A 200 12.93 -12.95 4.78
N VAL A 201 13.97 -13.61 5.26
CA VAL A 201 15.32 -13.52 4.68
C VAL A 201 15.33 -14.02 3.23
N THR A 202 14.70 -15.17 2.96
CA THR A 202 14.56 -15.69 1.59
C THR A 202 13.87 -14.67 0.66
N LEU A 203 12.78 -14.03 1.11
CA LEU A 203 12.11 -13.01 0.32
C LEU A 203 12.96 -11.75 0.13
N GLN A 204 13.73 -11.35 1.15
CA GLN A 204 14.62 -10.20 1.05
C GLN A 204 15.67 -10.40 -0.04
N ASP A 205 16.24 -11.60 -0.13
CA ASP A 205 17.23 -11.96 -1.14
C ASP A 205 16.58 -12.09 -2.53
N ALA A 206 15.39 -12.69 -2.62
CA ALA A 206 14.70 -12.95 -3.90
C ALA A 206 14.08 -11.71 -4.53
N LEU A 207 13.58 -10.78 -3.73
CA LEU A 207 12.87 -9.60 -4.24
C LEU A 207 13.80 -8.46 -4.65
N GLU A 208 15.03 -8.40 -4.11
CA GLU A 208 16.05 -7.39 -4.43
C GLU A 208 15.61 -5.94 -4.22
N VAL A 209 14.62 -5.72 -3.37
CA VAL A 209 14.08 -4.40 -3.03
C VAL A 209 13.99 -4.23 -1.51
N PRO A 210 13.99 -2.98 -1.01
CA PRO A 210 14.02 -2.73 0.43
C PRO A 210 12.87 -3.39 1.18
N LEU A 211 13.19 -4.17 2.21
CA LEU A 211 12.23 -4.65 3.19
C LEU A 211 11.92 -3.53 4.20
N ARG A 212 10.64 -3.32 4.50
CA ARG A 212 10.17 -2.50 5.61
C ARG A 212 9.39 -3.39 6.59
N ARG A 213 9.78 -3.42 7.86
CA ARG A 213 9.00 -4.09 8.92
C ARG A 213 8.02 -3.08 9.50
N LEU A 214 6.76 -3.43 9.70
CA LEU A 214 5.73 -2.51 10.24
C LEU A 214 6.16 -1.86 11.56
N ALA A 215 6.80 -2.61 12.47
CA ALA A 215 7.34 -2.06 13.70
C ALA A 215 8.45 -1.01 13.50
N GLN A 216 9.11 -1.01 12.35
CA GLN A 216 10.17 -0.05 11.98
C GLN A 216 9.62 1.16 11.23
N VAL A 217 8.46 1.06 10.59
CA VAL A 217 7.80 2.17 9.89
C VAL A 217 7.46 3.29 10.88
N ARG A 218 7.15 2.98 12.14
CA ARG A 218 6.94 3.97 13.21
C ARG A 218 8.18 4.82 13.55
N ARG A 219 9.37 4.50 13.03
CA ARG A 219 10.65 5.22 13.25
C ARG A 219 11.26 5.76 11.95
N LEU A 220 10.55 5.72 10.83
CA LEU A 220 11.08 6.19 9.56
C LEU A 220 11.05 7.73 9.49
N SER A 221 12.25 8.33 9.44
CA SER A 221 12.48 9.48 8.59
C SER A 221 12.43 8.95 7.15
N VAL A 222 11.37 9.24 6.42
CA VAL A 222 11.21 8.82 5.02
C VAL A 222 12.20 9.63 4.18
N ARG A 223 13.32 9.05 3.78
CA ARG A 223 14.08 9.56 2.65
C ARG A 223 13.48 8.96 1.38
N VAL A 224 12.72 9.75 0.67
CA VAL A 224 12.37 9.48 -0.72
C VAL A 224 13.59 9.91 -1.54
N GLU A 225 14.28 8.96 -2.17
CA GLU A 225 15.26 9.29 -3.20
C GLU A 225 14.47 9.73 -4.44
N ALA A 226 14.45 11.03 -4.67
CA ALA A 226 14.09 11.57 -5.97
C ALA A 226 15.23 11.21 -6.94
N GLU A 227 14.94 10.56 -8.05
CA GLU A 227 15.88 10.42 -9.15
C GLU A 227 16.12 11.80 -9.79
N GLY A 228 17.30 12.36 -9.52
CA GLY A 228 17.78 13.60 -10.13
C GLY A 228 19.07 14.06 -9.52
N GLN A 229 20.19 13.51 -10.00
CA GLN A 229 21.57 14.01 -9.95
C GLN A 229 22.14 14.54 -8.62
N GLY A 230 23.18 13.86 -8.14
CA GLY A 230 24.18 14.47 -7.25
C GLY A 230 24.36 13.78 -5.92
N ALA A 231 25.49 13.14 -5.82
CA ALA A 231 26.02 12.39 -4.68
C ALA A 231 26.14 13.20 -3.37
N VAL A 232 26.31 12.39 -2.31
CA VAL A 232 27.01 12.59 -1.04
C VAL A 232 26.13 12.73 0.20
N GLY A 233 26.25 11.71 1.05
CA GLY A 233 25.87 11.78 2.45
C GLY A 233 25.38 10.44 3.00
N GLY A 234 26.30 9.52 3.31
CA GLY A 234 25.99 8.25 3.95
C GLY A 234 25.29 8.42 5.29
N ALA A 235 24.22 7.67 5.46
CA ALA A 235 23.68 7.35 6.78
C ALA A 235 23.62 5.82 6.90
N ASP A 236 24.44 5.34 7.79
CA ASP A 236 24.68 3.96 8.19
C ASP A 236 23.38 3.22 8.52
N PHE A 237 22.99 2.30 7.68
CA PHE A 237 21.94 1.33 8.00
C PHE A 237 22.62 0.14 8.69
N GLY A 238 22.60 0.11 10.01
CA GLY A 238 23.11 -0.98 10.82
C GLY A 238 22.54 -2.32 10.37
N VAL A 239 23.33 -3.04 9.59
CA VAL A 239 23.15 -4.47 9.33
C VAL A 239 23.45 -5.19 10.64
N CYS A 240 22.43 -5.70 11.31
CA CYS A 240 22.60 -6.60 12.44
C CYS A 240 23.16 -7.94 11.92
N ARG A 241 24.47 -8.01 11.74
CA ARG A 241 25.20 -9.27 11.67
C ARG A 241 25.32 -9.79 13.10
N ARG A 242 24.44 -10.67 13.52
CA ARG A 242 24.75 -11.58 14.62
C ARG A 242 25.28 -12.86 14.02
N GLY A 243 26.56 -13.12 14.31
CA GLY A 243 27.27 -14.30 13.93
C GLY A 243 26.55 -15.57 14.38
N ILE A 244 26.53 -16.54 13.50
CA ILE A 244 26.25 -17.93 13.83
C ILE A 244 27.51 -18.45 14.52
N GLY A 245 27.46 -18.54 15.84
CA GLY A 245 28.44 -19.28 16.62
C GLY A 245 28.24 -20.78 16.33
N ALA A 246 29.23 -21.38 15.76
CA ALA A 246 29.37 -22.83 15.75
C ALA A 246 29.49 -23.33 17.20
N GLY A 247 28.62 -24.21 17.60
CA GLY A 247 28.66 -24.93 18.87
C GLY A 247 28.14 -26.35 18.64
N GLU A 248 29.05 -27.28 18.82
CA GLU A 248 28.97 -28.74 18.68
C GLU A 248 27.86 -29.41 19.49
N VAL A 249 27.51 -30.54 18.97
CA VAL A 249 26.85 -31.78 19.42
C VAL A 249 25.41 -31.91 18.96
#